data_ed78ee02ee53c2e7c53e671d93f05c3c
#
_entry.id   ed78ee02ee53c2e7c53e671d93f05c3c
#
_cell.length_a   1.000
_cell.length_b   1.000
_cell.length_c   1.000
_cell.angle_alpha   90.00
_cell.angle_beta   90.00
_cell.angle_gamma   90.00
#
_symmetry.space_group_name_H-M   'P 1'
#
loop_
_entity.id
_entity.type
_entity.pdbx_description
1 polymer ?
#
loop_
_entity_poly.entity_id
_entity_poly.type
_entity_poly.pdbx_seq_one_letter_code
_entity_poly.pdbx_strand_id
1 'polypeptide(L)'
;MISHRRTICSILSALVFLAACSAFEPSPPARVVRVKALVDVPFRNRNPGWDREARGLIEAASDYYEQEFGIRLTTQSVAAWPENERVPSTPTLLARLVKQFPVTSADGSYDIVVAFSGENVSRILSDGRPRVDRIGNCSQGLARYIVLPTRKLFRYTGQTTELDSDVLALVHEVGHVFGAEHVDDFNSIMHENFDYRSQFDAKNRKIIQDNRGCPFAK
;
A
#
# COMPACT_ATOMS: atom_id res chain seq x y z
N MET A 1 -38.43 -25.60 -79.06
CA MET A 1 -37.90 -24.39 -78.40
C MET A 1 -37.87 -24.66 -76.91
N ILE A 2 -36.72 -25.01 -76.37
CA ILE A 2 -36.52 -25.44 -74.96
C ILE A 2 -35.64 -24.40 -74.35
N SER A 3 -36.23 -23.64 -73.33
CA SER A 3 -35.54 -22.61 -72.56
C SER A 3 -34.89 -23.24 -71.34
N HIS A 4 -33.56 -23.23 -71.28
CA HIS A 4 -32.79 -23.61 -70.09
C HIS A 4 -32.69 -22.42 -69.11
N ARG A 5 -33.38 -22.53 -67.98
CA ARG A 5 -33.13 -21.66 -66.84
C ARG A 5 -31.98 -22.20 -66.01
N ARG A 6 -30.86 -21.49 -65.99
CA ARG A 6 -29.75 -21.75 -65.08
C ARG A 6 -30.06 -21.20 -63.69
N THR A 7 -30.18 -22.09 -62.71
CA THR A 7 -30.31 -21.73 -61.33
C THR A 7 -28.89 -21.48 -60.74
N ILE A 8 -28.63 -20.24 -60.42
CA ILE A 8 -27.36 -19.84 -59.74
C ILE A 8 -27.55 -20.09 -58.25
N CYS A 9 -26.85 -21.05 -57.71
CA CYS A 9 -26.80 -21.33 -56.28
C CYS A 9 -25.78 -20.41 -55.62
N SER A 10 -26.25 -19.37 -54.92
CA SER A 10 -25.43 -18.46 -54.16
C SER A 10 -25.07 -19.11 -52.80
N ILE A 11 -23.86 -19.52 -52.66
CA ILE A 11 -23.32 -19.99 -51.38
C ILE A 11 -22.94 -18.77 -50.57
N LEU A 12 -23.74 -18.48 -49.55
CA LEU A 12 -23.46 -17.45 -48.54
C LEU A 12 -22.46 -18.06 -47.55
N SER A 13 -21.18 -17.71 -47.65
CA SER A 13 -20.17 -18.04 -46.65
C SER A 13 -20.37 -17.16 -45.44
N ALA A 14 -20.96 -17.67 -44.36
CA ALA A 14 -21.00 -17.05 -43.08
C ALA A 14 -19.61 -17.13 -42.42
N LEU A 15 -18.85 -16.05 -42.51
CA LEU A 15 -17.62 -15.85 -41.70
C LEU A 15 -18.07 -15.59 -40.24
N VAL A 16 -17.97 -16.65 -39.42
CA VAL A 16 -18.09 -16.54 -37.98
C VAL A 16 -16.79 -15.91 -37.45
N PHE A 17 -16.81 -14.63 -37.16
CA PHE A 17 -15.78 -13.95 -36.37
C PHE A 17 -15.90 -14.44 -34.91
N LEU A 18 -15.11 -15.45 -34.56
CA LEU A 18 -14.80 -15.76 -33.17
C LEU A 18 -13.92 -14.63 -32.63
N ALA A 19 -14.56 -13.61 -32.06
CA ALA A 19 -13.88 -12.64 -31.19
C ALA A 19 -13.39 -13.41 -29.98
N ALA A 20 -12.12 -13.81 -30.01
CA ALA A 20 -11.41 -14.28 -28.83
C ALA A 20 -11.32 -13.11 -27.86
N CYS A 21 -12.26 -13.03 -26.90
CA CYS A 21 -12.06 -12.26 -25.70
C CYS A 21 -10.87 -12.89 -24.95
N SER A 22 -9.66 -12.44 -25.30
CA SER A 22 -8.50 -12.69 -24.43
C SER A 22 -8.82 -12.02 -23.12
N ALA A 23 -9.25 -12.77 -22.12
CA ALA A 23 -9.29 -12.31 -20.75
C ALA A 23 -7.88 -11.81 -20.45
N PHE A 24 -7.76 -10.50 -20.23
CA PHE A 24 -6.51 -9.88 -19.81
C PHE A 24 -6.28 -10.36 -18.37
N GLU A 25 -5.55 -11.46 -18.21
CA GLU A 25 -5.10 -11.87 -16.90
C GLU A 25 -4.09 -10.82 -16.43
N PRO A 26 -4.34 -10.17 -15.27
CA PRO A 26 -3.40 -9.21 -14.74
C PRO A 26 -2.06 -9.92 -14.52
N SER A 27 -0.99 -9.31 -15.02
CA SER A 27 0.35 -9.83 -14.79
C SER A 27 0.63 -9.91 -13.29
N PRO A 28 1.28 -10.98 -12.80
CA PRO A 28 1.60 -11.08 -11.37
C PRO A 28 2.45 -9.89 -10.93
N PRO A 29 2.31 -9.42 -9.69
CA PRO A 29 3.09 -8.30 -9.18
C PRO A 29 4.58 -8.60 -9.24
N ALA A 30 5.38 -7.62 -9.61
CA ALA A 30 6.83 -7.77 -9.72
C ALA A 30 7.51 -7.92 -8.36
N ARG A 31 6.84 -7.45 -7.29
CA ARG A 31 7.29 -7.58 -5.91
C ARG A 31 6.10 -7.81 -4.97
N VAL A 32 6.21 -8.80 -4.09
CA VAL A 32 5.29 -8.97 -2.96
C VAL A 32 6.00 -8.55 -1.67
N VAL A 33 5.34 -7.73 -0.86
CA VAL A 33 5.78 -7.28 0.46
C VAL A 33 4.79 -7.83 1.49
N ARG A 34 5.29 -8.66 2.39
CA ARG A 34 4.47 -9.30 3.44
C ARG A 34 4.40 -8.38 4.64
N VAL A 35 3.19 -8.07 5.07
CA VAL A 35 2.91 -7.08 6.12
C VAL A 35 2.37 -7.77 7.36
N LYS A 36 2.99 -7.52 8.52
CA LYS A 36 2.40 -7.74 9.83
C LYS A 36 1.78 -6.44 10.32
N ALA A 37 0.48 -6.42 10.50
CA ALA A 37 -0.23 -5.28 11.07
C ALA A 37 -0.36 -5.42 12.57
N LEU A 38 -0.10 -4.35 13.31
CA LEU A 38 -0.30 -4.24 14.75
C LEU A 38 -1.26 -3.10 15.04
N VAL A 39 -2.16 -3.28 15.99
CA VAL A 39 -3.23 -2.33 16.27
C VAL A 39 -3.31 -2.05 17.76
N ASP A 40 -3.10 -0.80 18.16
CA ASP A 40 -3.09 -0.39 19.55
C ASP A 40 -4.48 -0.41 20.22
N VAL A 41 -4.52 -0.21 21.53
CA VAL A 41 -5.77 -0.22 22.30
C VAL A 41 -6.72 0.90 21.86
N PRO A 42 -6.30 2.17 21.70
CA PRO A 42 -7.19 3.25 21.27
C PRO A 42 -7.80 3.02 19.88
N PHE A 43 -7.04 2.48 18.93
CA PHE A 43 -7.58 2.14 17.62
C PHE A 43 -8.67 1.07 17.73
N ARG A 44 -8.41 -0.01 18.49
CA ARG A 44 -9.35 -1.11 18.67
C ARG A 44 -10.63 -0.69 19.38
N ASN A 45 -10.54 0.20 20.36
CA ASN A 45 -11.69 0.70 21.08
C ASN A 45 -12.64 1.56 20.22
N ARG A 46 -12.14 2.07 19.11
CA ARG A 46 -12.90 2.92 18.19
C ARG A 46 -13.87 2.10 17.31
N ASN A 47 -13.49 0.87 16.99
CA ASN A 47 -14.24 0.04 16.06
C ASN A 47 -14.14 -1.46 16.42
N PRO A 48 -15.26 -2.15 16.67
CA PRO A 48 -15.25 -3.61 16.84
C PRO A 48 -14.68 -4.39 15.64
N GLY A 49 -14.73 -3.81 14.43
CA GLY A 49 -14.16 -4.39 13.20
C GLY A 49 -12.74 -3.89 12.90
N TRP A 50 -11.95 -3.59 13.92
CA TRP A 50 -10.60 -3.01 13.80
C TRP A 50 -9.63 -3.84 12.93
N ASP A 51 -9.76 -5.15 12.94
CA ASP A 51 -8.93 -6.05 12.12
C ASP A 51 -9.22 -5.89 10.63
N ARG A 52 -10.49 -5.75 10.25
CA ARG A 52 -10.91 -5.48 8.87
C ARG A 52 -10.53 -4.08 8.44
N GLU A 53 -10.63 -3.08 9.35
CA GLU A 53 -10.19 -1.71 9.08
C GLU A 53 -8.70 -1.67 8.77
N ALA A 54 -7.86 -2.29 9.60
CA ALA A 54 -6.41 -2.36 9.39
C ALA A 54 -6.03 -3.08 8.08
N ARG A 55 -6.70 -4.19 7.77
CA ARG A 55 -6.52 -4.87 6.47
C ARG A 55 -6.92 -3.98 5.31
N GLY A 56 -8.05 -3.29 5.42
CA GLY A 56 -8.56 -2.41 4.38
C GLY A 56 -7.61 -1.24 4.07
N LEU A 57 -6.97 -0.66 5.08
CA LEU A 57 -5.97 0.39 4.89
C LEU A 57 -4.75 -0.13 4.11
N ILE A 58 -4.27 -1.33 4.45
CA ILE A 58 -3.16 -1.95 3.73
C ILE A 58 -3.57 -2.34 2.31
N GLU A 59 -4.76 -2.87 2.10
CA GLU A 59 -5.25 -3.27 0.77
C GLU A 59 -5.40 -2.04 -0.14
N ALA A 60 -5.96 -0.94 0.35
CA ALA A 60 -6.08 0.29 -0.41
C ALA A 60 -4.70 0.87 -0.81
N ALA A 61 -3.73 0.85 0.10
CA ALA A 61 -2.36 1.23 -0.22
C ALA A 61 -1.70 0.24 -1.19
N SER A 62 -2.01 -1.07 -1.07
CA SER A 62 -1.54 -2.10 -1.98
C SER A 62 -2.02 -1.89 -3.41
N ASP A 63 -3.31 -1.59 -3.60
CA ASP A 63 -3.87 -1.31 -4.92
C ASP A 63 -3.13 -0.16 -5.61
N TYR A 64 -2.83 0.90 -4.85
CA TYR A 64 -2.06 2.02 -5.36
C TYR A 64 -0.65 1.59 -5.79
N TYR A 65 0.08 0.88 -4.92
CA TYR A 65 1.45 0.44 -5.21
C TYR A 65 1.53 -0.62 -6.31
N GLU A 66 0.55 -1.50 -6.41
CA GLU A 66 0.49 -2.49 -7.48
C GLU A 66 0.28 -1.83 -8.83
N GLN A 67 -0.65 -0.87 -8.90
CA GLN A 67 -0.91 -0.11 -10.13
C GLN A 67 0.28 0.73 -10.58
N GLU A 68 0.94 1.42 -9.64
CA GLU A 68 1.99 2.39 -9.95
C GLU A 68 3.38 1.78 -10.12
N PHE A 69 3.66 0.71 -9.35
CA PHE A 69 5.02 0.16 -9.23
C PHE A 69 5.10 -1.35 -9.41
N GLY A 70 3.98 -2.05 -9.52
CA GLY A 70 3.94 -3.52 -9.52
C GLY A 70 4.36 -4.10 -8.16
N ILE A 71 4.15 -3.38 -7.06
CA ILE A 71 4.44 -3.79 -5.69
C ILE A 71 3.14 -4.10 -4.98
N ARG A 72 2.93 -5.36 -4.57
CA ARG A 72 1.78 -5.77 -3.80
C ARG A 72 2.10 -5.91 -2.32
N LEU A 73 1.31 -5.24 -1.47
CA LEU A 73 1.38 -5.41 -0.02
C LEU A 73 0.38 -6.51 0.38
N THR A 74 0.86 -7.57 1.04
CA THR A 74 0.01 -8.69 1.46
C THR A 74 -0.03 -8.78 2.98
N THR A 75 -1.20 -8.56 3.57
CA THR A 75 -1.39 -8.67 5.03
C THR A 75 -1.31 -10.12 5.48
N GLN A 76 -0.21 -10.51 6.10
CA GLN A 76 0.00 -11.85 6.65
C GLN A 76 -0.78 -12.05 7.95
N SER A 77 -0.75 -11.05 8.82
CA SER A 77 -1.47 -11.09 10.08
C SER A 77 -1.88 -9.71 10.54
N VAL A 78 -2.97 -9.64 11.31
CA VAL A 78 -3.35 -8.46 12.08
C VAL A 78 -3.42 -8.88 13.53
N ALA A 79 -2.68 -8.22 14.41
CA ALA A 79 -2.59 -8.57 15.82
C ALA A 79 -2.82 -7.34 16.72
N ALA A 80 -3.35 -7.62 17.90
CA ALA A 80 -3.49 -6.60 18.92
C ALA A 80 -2.10 -6.20 19.46
N TRP A 81 -1.84 -4.91 19.51
CA TRP A 81 -0.71 -4.34 20.23
C TRP A 81 -1.20 -3.82 21.58
N PRO A 82 -0.61 -4.25 22.71
CA PRO A 82 -1.08 -3.86 24.03
C PRO A 82 -0.74 -2.41 24.41
N GLU A 83 -0.22 -1.60 23.49
CA GLU A 83 0.09 -0.19 23.71
C GLU A 83 -1.18 0.61 24.00
N ASN A 84 -1.22 1.25 25.15
CA ASN A 84 -2.34 2.07 25.62
C ASN A 84 -1.87 3.39 26.26
N GLU A 85 -0.57 3.57 26.40
CA GLU A 85 -0.04 4.78 27.02
C GLU A 85 0.01 5.92 26.01
N ARG A 86 -0.41 7.09 26.44
CA ARG A 86 -0.22 8.29 25.65
C ARG A 86 1.28 8.63 25.60
N VAL A 87 1.81 8.70 24.39
CA VAL A 87 3.22 9.03 24.16
C VAL A 87 3.36 10.47 23.63
N PRO A 88 4.50 11.14 23.90
CA PRO A 88 4.69 12.52 23.46
C PRO A 88 4.84 12.66 21.95
N SER A 89 5.30 11.62 21.26
CA SER A 89 5.61 11.71 19.83
C SER A 89 5.53 10.36 19.12
N THR A 90 5.33 10.38 17.78
CA THR A 90 5.41 9.19 16.93
C THR A 90 6.78 8.53 16.94
N PRO A 91 7.93 9.26 16.97
CA PRO A 91 9.23 8.64 17.16
C PRO A 91 9.35 7.79 18.43
N THR A 92 8.75 8.22 19.54
CA THR A 92 8.72 7.44 20.78
C THR A 92 7.91 6.15 20.61
N LEU A 93 6.76 6.24 19.94
CA LEU A 93 5.92 5.09 19.65
C LEU A 93 6.63 4.10 18.71
N LEU A 94 7.30 4.61 17.69
CA LEU A 94 8.13 3.81 16.77
C LEU A 94 9.27 3.08 17.49
N ALA A 95 9.97 3.76 18.40
CA ALA A 95 11.03 3.13 19.20
C ALA A 95 10.49 1.99 20.08
N ARG A 96 9.29 2.14 20.65
CA ARG A 96 8.60 1.07 21.39
C ARG A 96 8.23 -0.10 20.47
N LEU A 97 7.70 0.19 19.27
CA LEU A 97 7.36 -0.81 18.28
C LEU A 97 8.57 -1.68 17.92
N VAL A 98 9.68 -1.06 17.54
CA VAL A 98 10.93 -1.74 17.18
C VAL A 98 11.44 -2.62 18.33
N LYS A 99 11.37 -2.11 19.57
CA LYS A 99 11.82 -2.85 20.76
C LYS A 99 10.93 -4.06 21.08
N GLN A 100 9.61 -3.92 20.94
CA GLN A 100 8.66 -4.97 21.31
C GLN A 100 8.49 -6.04 20.22
N PHE A 101 8.69 -5.67 18.96
CA PHE A 101 8.51 -6.56 17.81
C PHE A 101 9.75 -6.56 16.92
N PRO A 102 10.92 -6.97 17.41
CA PRO A 102 12.11 -6.99 16.58
C PRO A 102 11.93 -7.98 15.42
N VAL A 103 12.12 -7.51 14.20
CA VAL A 103 12.13 -8.37 13.02
C VAL A 103 13.49 -9.03 12.94
N THR A 104 13.54 -10.31 13.29
CA THR A 104 14.75 -11.11 13.20
C THR A 104 14.83 -11.82 11.85
N SER A 105 16.02 -12.12 11.40
CA SER A 105 16.23 -12.88 10.16
C SER A 105 15.63 -14.29 10.21
N ALA A 106 15.33 -14.81 11.39
CA ALA A 106 14.68 -16.10 11.60
C ALA A 106 13.16 -16.07 11.40
N ASP A 107 12.52 -14.89 11.53
CA ASP A 107 11.09 -14.74 11.28
C ASP A 107 10.83 -14.36 9.81
N GLY A 108 10.88 -15.36 8.92
CA GLY A 108 10.62 -15.21 7.50
C GLY A 108 9.15 -15.01 7.14
N SER A 109 8.26 -14.80 8.12
CA SER A 109 6.82 -14.74 7.86
C SER A 109 6.34 -13.38 7.31
N TYR A 110 7.07 -12.30 7.56
CA TYR A 110 6.74 -10.95 7.07
C TYR A 110 8.00 -10.12 6.80
N ASP A 111 7.84 -9.10 5.97
CA ASP A 111 8.92 -8.21 5.53
C ASP A 111 8.91 -6.89 6.29
N ILE A 112 7.72 -6.35 6.57
CA ILE A 112 7.53 -5.09 7.29
C ILE A 112 6.48 -5.23 8.39
N VAL A 113 6.57 -4.33 9.38
CA VAL A 113 5.58 -4.16 10.45
C VAL A 113 4.92 -2.79 10.27
N VAL A 114 3.60 -2.77 10.20
CA VAL A 114 2.78 -1.55 10.18
C VAL A 114 1.97 -1.47 11.45
N ALA A 115 2.20 -0.49 12.29
CA ALA A 115 1.45 -0.26 13.52
C ALA A 115 0.47 0.89 13.34
N PHE A 116 -0.82 0.60 13.49
CA PHE A 116 -1.89 1.58 13.49
C PHE A 116 -2.18 2.04 14.91
N SER A 117 -2.18 3.35 15.12
CA SER A 117 -2.43 3.98 16.41
C SER A 117 -3.66 4.88 16.38
N GLY A 118 -4.56 4.68 17.35
CA GLY A 118 -5.79 5.46 17.51
C GLY A 118 -5.64 6.62 18.48
N GLU A 119 -4.74 7.59 18.20
CA GLU A 119 -4.62 8.83 18.99
C GLU A 119 -3.74 8.80 20.24
N ASN A 120 -2.87 7.83 20.35
CA ASN A 120 -1.93 7.79 21.49
C ASN A 120 -0.83 8.86 21.41
N VAL A 121 -0.76 9.63 20.32
CA VAL A 121 0.27 10.66 20.13
C VAL A 121 -0.33 12.04 20.35
N SER A 122 0.39 12.90 21.06
CA SER A 122 -0.04 14.28 21.26
C SER A 122 -0.03 15.06 19.94
N ARG A 123 -1.21 15.53 19.52
CA ARG A 123 -1.39 16.29 18.26
C ARG A 123 -0.91 17.73 18.32
N ILE A 124 -0.55 18.23 19.51
CA ILE A 124 -0.17 19.63 19.72
C ILE A 124 1.23 19.93 19.18
N LEU A 125 2.03 18.88 18.99
CA LEU A 125 3.39 18.99 18.48
C LEU A 125 3.46 18.37 17.08
N SER A 126 4.30 18.92 16.23
CA SER A 126 4.60 18.42 14.86
C SER A 126 5.04 16.95 14.81
N ASP A 127 5.22 16.31 15.95
CA ASP A 127 5.70 14.94 16.14
C ASP A 127 4.60 13.86 16.09
N GLY A 128 3.35 14.22 15.83
CA GLY A 128 2.22 13.28 15.66
C GLY A 128 2.03 12.75 14.23
N ARG A 129 3.00 12.96 13.34
CA ARG A 129 2.94 12.51 11.94
C ARG A 129 3.27 11.02 11.85
N PRO A 130 2.78 10.32 10.82
CA PRO A 130 3.25 8.98 10.47
C PRO A 130 4.78 8.95 10.32
N ARG A 131 5.39 7.79 10.56
CA ARG A 131 6.85 7.65 10.46
C ARG A 131 7.28 6.24 10.12
N VAL A 132 8.38 6.16 9.40
CA VAL A 132 9.19 4.95 9.20
C VAL A 132 10.42 4.96 10.12
N ASP A 133 11.01 3.80 10.32
CA ASP A 133 12.25 3.67 11.12
C ASP A 133 13.45 4.31 10.44
N ARG A 134 13.45 4.37 9.11
CA ARG A 134 14.49 5.03 8.29
C ARG A 134 14.04 5.15 6.83
N ILE A 135 14.73 5.97 6.06
CA ILE A 135 14.62 5.97 4.60
C ILE A 135 15.38 4.73 4.07
N GLY A 136 14.65 3.87 3.35
CA GLY A 136 15.20 2.64 2.80
C GLY A 136 16.19 2.89 1.65
N ASN A 137 17.12 1.96 1.46
CA ASN A 137 18.01 1.95 0.28
C ASN A 137 18.56 0.55 0.03
N CYS A 138 19.11 0.30 -1.15
CA CYS A 138 19.63 -1.01 -1.48
C CYS A 138 20.90 -1.39 -0.70
N SER A 139 21.73 -0.44 -0.29
CA SER A 139 23.00 -0.72 0.36
C SER A 139 22.85 -1.13 1.82
N GLN A 140 21.89 -0.55 2.52
CA GLN A 140 21.60 -0.82 3.94
C GLN A 140 20.34 -1.65 4.15
N GLY A 141 19.60 -1.93 3.08
CA GLY A 141 18.29 -2.58 3.07
C GLY A 141 17.15 -1.60 3.18
N LEU A 142 15.97 -2.04 2.73
CA LEU A 142 14.72 -1.29 2.84
C LEU A 142 14.30 -1.16 4.31
N ALA A 143 13.52 -0.13 4.63
CA ALA A 143 12.97 0.06 5.98
C ALA A 143 11.99 -1.06 6.35
N ARG A 144 11.73 -1.24 7.65
CA ARG A 144 10.91 -2.37 8.14
C ARG A 144 9.74 -1.98 9.03
N TYR A 145 9.69 -0.77 9.54
CA TYR A 145 8.67 -0.38 10.50
C TYR A 145 8.00 0.91 10.09
N ILE A 146 6.67 0.91 10.19
CA ILE A 146 5.82 2.08 9.98
C ILE A 146 4.94 2.23 11.22
N VAL A 147 4.83 3.45 11.75
CA VAL A 147 3.79 3.84 12.71
C VAL A 147 2.86 4.84 12.04
N LEU A 148 1.58 4.52 12.01
CA LEU A 148 0.53 5.32 11.39
C LEU A 148 -0.52 5.73 12.43
N PRO A 149 -0.49 6.97 12.93
CA PRO A 149 -1.61 7.53 13.69
C PRO A 149 -2.79 7.76 12.75
N THR A 150 -3.90 7.07 13.00
CA THR A 150 -5.12 7.17 12.20
C THR A 150 -6.16 8.05 12.87
N ARG A 151 -6.91 8.80 12.08
CA ARG A 151 -7.85 9.82 12.61
C ARG A 151 -9.31 9.44 12.46
N LYS A 152 -9.63 8.64 11.44
CA LYS A 152 -11.00 8.31 11.05
C LYS A 152 -11.20 6.80 10.97
N LEU A 153 -12.47 6.40 10.99
CA LEU A 153 -12.86 5.05 10.62
C LEU A 153 -12.71 4.90 9.10
N PHE A 154 -12.02 3.87 8.69
CA PHE A 154 -11.83 3.55 7.29
C PHE A 154 -12.57 2.26 6.92
N ARG A 155 -13.21 2.24 5.75
CA ARG A 155 -13.80 1.04 5.15
C ARG A 155 -13.32 0.91 3.72
N TYR A 156 -12.61 -0.15 3.45
CA TYR A 156 -12.24 -0.48 2.08
C TYR A 156 -13.49 -0.96 1.30
N THR A 157 -13.74 -0.32 0.17
CA THR A 157 -14.89 -0.60 -0.70
C THR A 157 -14.49 -1.04 -2.11
N GLY A 158 -13.25 -1.42 -2.31
CA GLY A 158 -12.63 -1.68 -3.61
C GLY A 158 -11.80 -0.50 -4.08
N GLN A 159 -11.25 -0.63 -5.30
CA GLN A 159 -10.43 0.44 -5.90
C GLN A 159 -11.21 1.75 -5.96
N THR A 160 -10.67 2.80 -5.37
CA THR A 160 -11.24 4.14 -5.37
C THR A 160 -10.33 5.09 -6.15
N THR A 161 -10.92 6.07 -6.83
CA THR A 161 -10.18 7.13 -7.53
C THR A 161 -9.64 8.20 -6.56
N GLU A 162 -10.22 8.28 -5.37
CA GLU A 162 -9.80 9.21 -4.31
C GLU A 162 -9.35 8.40 -3.09
N LEU A 163 -8.11 8.63 -2.67
CA LEU A 163 -7.55 7.97 -1.49
C LEU A 163 -7.95 8.76 -0.23
N ASP A 164 -8.37 8.04 0.80
CA ASP A 164 -8.54 8.60 2.14
C ASP A 164 -7.20 9.10 2.70
N SER A 165 -7.24 10.11 3.57
CA SER A 165 -6.04 10.72 4.15
C SER A 165 -5.15 9.72 4.91
N ASP A 166 -5.74 8.72 5.58
CA ASP A 166 -4.98 7.70 6.30
C ASP A 166 -4.35 6.68 5.32
N VAL A 167 -5.02 6.43 4.18
CA VAL A 167 -4.44 5.62 3.09
C VAL A 167 -3.29 6.37 2.42
N LEU A 168 -3.47 7.67 2.11
CA LEU A 168 -2.41 8.52 1.56
C LEU A 168 -1.19 8.57 2.48
N ALA A 169 -1.43 8.67 3.80
CA ALA A 169 -0.37 8.61 4.78
C ALA A 169 0.40 7.29 4.72
N LEU A 170 -0.30 6.15 4.60
CA LEU A 170 0.36 4.86 4.44
C LEU A 170 1.13 4.77 3.12
N VAL A 171 0.56 5.27 2.02
CA VAL A 171 1.25 5.34 0.72
C VAL A 171 2.53 6.16 0.81
N HIS A 172 2.50 7.32 1.48
CA HIS A 172 3.67 8.17 1.74
C HIS A 172 4.76 7.40 2.52
N GLU A 173 4.39 6.79 3.65
CA GLU A 173 5.35 6.06 4.50
C GLU A 173 5.95 4.82 3.81
N VAL A 174 5.16 4.10 3.00
CA VAL A 174 5.69 3.01 2.16
C VAL A 174 6.65 3.57 1.10
N GLY A 175 6.47 4.80 0.62
CA GLY A 175 7.45 5.49 -0.22
C GLY A 175 8.81 5.58 0.45
N HIS A 176 8.85 6.00 1.71
CA HIS A 176 10.08 6.02 2.50
C HIS A 176 10.68 4.63 2.73
N VAL A 177 9.87 3.59 2.88
CA VAL A 177 10.36 2.20 2.94
C VAL A 177 11.22 1.88 1.72
N PHE A 178 10.80 2.31 0.54
CA PHE A 178 11.50 2.12 -0.72
C PHE A 178 12.51 3.23 -1.06
N GLY A 179 12.78 4.15 -0.15
CA GLY A 179 13.84 5.16 -0.31
C GLY A 179 13.39 6.50 -0.85
N ALA A 180 12.10 6.72 -1.04
CA ALA A 180 11.59 8.05 -1.40
C ALA A 180 11.90 9.06 -0.29
N GLU A 181 12.20 10.29 -0.66
CA GLU A 181 12.55 11.38 0.24
C GLU A 181 11.52 12.51 0.14
N HIS A 182 11.40 13.33 1.17
CA HIS A 182 10.59 14.53 1.10
C HIS A 182 11.04 15.47 -0.02
N VAL A 183 10.09 16.13 -0.64
CA VAL A 183 10.30 17.14 -1.69
C VAL A 183 9.44 18.37 -1.44
N ASP A 184 9.88 19.52 -1.98
CA ASP A 184 9.14 20.78 -1.89
C ASP A 184 8.00 20.89 -2.93
N ASP A 185 7.86 19.89 -3.83
CA ASP A 185 6.79 19.87 -4.83
C ASP A 185 5.44 19.63 -4.15
N PHE A 186 4.60 20.66 -4.13
CA PHE A 186 3.26 20.62 -3.56
C PHE A 186 2.31 19.62 -4.23
N ASN A 187 2.64 19.13 -5.41
CA ASN A 187 1.83 18.13 -6.11
C ASN A 187 2.25 16.69 -5.79
N SER A 188 3.37 16.50 -5.10
CA SER A 188 3.88 15.17 -4.78
C SER A 188 3.28 14.63 -3.48
N ILE A 189 2.96 13.32 -3.47
CA ILE A 189 2.66 12.57 -2.24
C ILE A 189 3.84 12.69 -1.25
N MET A 190 5.08 12.84 -1.72
CA MET A 190 6.26 12.93 -0.87
C MET A 190 6.52 14.35 -0.34
N HIS A 191 5.61 15.30 -0.55
CA HIS A 191 5.64 16.56 0.18
C HIS A 191 5.28 16.33 1.66
N GLU A 192 5.92 17.02 2.59
CA GLU A 192 5.63 16.88 4.04
C GLU A 192 4.16 17.05 4.40
N ASN A 193 3.43 17.93 3.69
CA ASN A 193 2.00 18.11 3.81
C ASN A 193 1.32 17.45 2.61
N PHE A 194 1.22 16.14 2.61
CA PHE A 194 0.74 15.34 1.48
C PHE A 194 -0.80 15.31 1.31
N ASP A 195 -1.56 15.99 2.17
CA ASP A 195 -3.03 16.04 2.10
C ASP A 195 -3.53 16.34 0.68
N TYR A 196 -4.45 15.51 0.16
CA TYR A 196 -5.10 15.62 -1.16
C TYR A 196 -4.20 15.37 -2.39
N ARG A 197 -3.00 14.85 -2.24
CA ARG A 197 -2.11 14.54 -3.35
C ARG A 197 -2.19 13.06 -3.68
N SER A 198 -2.20 12.74 -4.97
CA SER A 198 -2.41 11.37 -5.43
C SER A 198 -1.26 10.82 -6.27
N GLN A 199 -0.18 11.57 -6.48
CA GLN A 199 0.90 11.17 -7.38
C GLN A 199 2.28 11.39 -6.76
N PHE A 200 3.19 10.49 -7.04
CA PHE A 200 4.62 10.69 -6.77
C PHE A 200 5.23 11.60 -7.84
N ASP A 201 6.15 12.46 -7.44
CA ASP A 201 7.01 13.16 -8.37
C ASP A 201 7.94 12.19 -9.13
N ALA A 202 8.53 12.67 -10.25
CA ALA A 202 9.33 11.82 -11.12
C ALA A 202 10.60 11.26 -10.44
N LYS A 203 11.24 12.05 -9.53
CA LYS A 203 12.42 11.61 -8.78
C LYS A 203 12.07 10.43 -7.87
N ASN A 204 11.07 10.58 -7.02
CA ASN A 204 10.67 9.57 -6.07
C ASN A 204 10.07 8.33 -6.73
N ARG A 205 9.31 8.51 -7.82
CA ARG A 205 8.84 7.40 -8.66
C ARG A 205 10.01 6.55 -9.15
N LYS A 206 11.07 7.19 -9.66
CA LYS A 206 12.26 6.47 -10.11
C LYS A 206 12.98 5.76 -8.96
N ILE A 207 13.14 6.41 -7.81
CA ILE A 207 13.76 5.79 -6.62
C ILE A 207 13.03 4.52 -6.19
N ILE A 208 11.70 4.57 -6.08
CA ILE A 208 10.89 3.41 -5.70
C ILE A 208 11.05 2.28 -6.72
N GLN A 209 11.02 2.59 -8.02
CA GLN A 209 11.20 1.60 -9.09
C GLN A 209 12.57 0.94 -9.03
N ASP A 210 13.64 1.73 -8.86
CA ASP A 210 15.02 1.22 -8.78
C ASP A 210 15.21 0.35 -7.53
N ASN A 211 14.61 0.71 -6.41
CA ASN A 211 14.74 0.01 -5.13
C ASN A 211 13.73 -1.15 -4.95
N ARG A 212 12.81 -1.34 -5.89
CA ARG A 212 11.74 -2.34 -5.77
C ARG A 212 12.24 -3.75 -5.45
N GLY A 213 13.36 -4.15 -6.03
CA GLY A 213 13.98 -5.47 -5.84
C GLY A 213 14.93 -5.59 -4.66
N CYS A 214 15.20 -4.51 -3.93
CA CYS A 214 16.18 -4.50 -2.85
C CYS A 214 15.74 -5.34 -1.64
N PRO A 215 16.69 -5.95 -0.90
CA PRO A 215 16.37 -6.68 0.32
C PRO A 215 15.93 -5.71 1.42
N PHE A 216 15.10 -6.20 2.32
CA PHE A 216 14.83 -5.49 3.58
C PHE A 216 16.03 -5.56 4.52
N ALA A 217 16.18 -4.59 5.37
CA ALA A 217 17.23 -4.57 6.37
C ALA A 217 17.16 -5.80 7.30
N LYS A 218 18.34 -6.24 7.75
CA LYS A 218 18.48 -7.36 8.70
C LYS A 218 18.30 -6.89 10.13
#